data_9716a112a4f5b8dcfa7374d9a2034cd8
#
_entry.id   9716a112a4f5b8dcfa7374d9a2034cd8
#
_cell.length_a   1.000
_cell.length_b   1.000
_cell.length_c   1.000
_cell.angle_alpha   90.00
_cell.angle_beta   90.00
_cell.angle_gamma   90.00
#
_symmetry.space_group_name_H-M   'P 1'
#
loop_
_entity.id
_entity.type
_entity.pdbx_description
1 polymer ?
#
loop_
_entity_poly.entity_id
_entity_poly.type
_entity_poly.pdbx_seq_one_letter_code
_entity_poly.pdbx_strand_id
1 'polypeptide(L)'
;MNIKKVNIAFKILILSLFVGVFAFNSLSQEIDPDYKKMIERKYEFPTISPDNVSMILDDSNFVFLDTRETDEYNVSHLPNAIHFGYDEPKWKTIDTISKNKTIIVYCSIGVRSQNIAEELKEKGFDDVKNLYGGIFLWADQSREMVDDENNETSKVHGYNKFWGRWVKKAETVYE
;
A
#
# COMPACT_ATOMS: atom_id res chain seq x y z
N MET A 1 30.63 -44.28 -28.94
CA MET A 1 30.06 -43.01 -28.46
C MET A 1 29.62 -43.22 -27.02
N ASN A 2 30.15 -42.49 -26.08
CA ASN A 2 30.28 -42.88 -24.67
C ASN A 2 29.05 -42.46 -23.85
N ILE A 3 28.17 -43.41 -23.57
CA ILE A 3 26.87 -43.21 -22.86
C ILE A 3 27.06 -42.61 -21.44
N LYS A 4 28.24 -42.69 -20.85
CA LYS A 4 28.53 -42.13 -19.52
C LYS A 4 28.63 -40.61 -19.47
N LYS A 5 28.91 -39.91 -20.59
CA LYS A 5 29.00 -38.44 -20.63
C LYS A 5 27.62 -37.76 -20.73
N VAL A 6 26.61 -38.45 -21.26
CA VAL A 6 25.25 -37.91 -21.37
C VAL A 6 24.52 -37.83 -20.03
N ASN A 7 24.80 -38.78 -19.11
CA ASN A 7 24.18 -38.83 -17.79
C ASN A 7 24.64 -37.73 -16.81
N ILE A 8 25.85 -37.20 -17.01
CA ILE A 8 26.38 -36.13 -16.12
C ILE A 8 25.77 -34.76 -16.51
N ALA A 9 25.67 -34.48 -17.81
CA ALA A 9 25.05 -33.24 -18.30
C ALA A 9 23.57 -33.16 -17.96
N PHE A 10 22.84 -34.27 -18.02
CA PHE A 10 21.42 -34.35 -17.66
C PHE A 10 21.19 -34.18 -16.15
N LYS A 11 22.08 -34.67 -15.29
CA LYS A 11 22.02 -34.48 -13.84
C LYS A 11 22.36 -33.07 -13.41
N ILE A 12 23.24 -32.37 -14.13
CA ILE A 12 23.59 -30.98 -13.86
C ILE A 12 22.42 -30.06 -14.31
N LEU A 13 21.74 -30.37 -15.41
CA LEU A 13 20.58 -29.60 -15.88
C LEU A 13 19.38 -29.74 -14.93
N ILE A 14 19.15 -30.92 -14.35
CA ILE A 14 18.08 -31.13 -13.35
C ILE A 14 18.40 -30.43 -12.04
N LEU A 15 19.66 -30.38 -11.63
CA LEU A 15 20.09 -29.72 -10.40
C LEU A 15 19.98 -28.18 -10.51
N SER A 16 20.22 -27.60 -11.70
CA SER A 16 20.06 -26.16 -11.94
C SER A 16 18.59 -25.73 -12.04
N LEU A 17 17.68 -26.60 -12.46
CA LEU A 17 16.24 -26.34 -12.41
C LEU A 17 15.66 -26.38 -10.99
N PHE A 18 16.25 -27.20 -10.10
CA PHE A 18 15.78 -27.33 -8.71
C PHE A 18 16.24 -26.16 -7.82
N VAL A 19 17.35 -25.50 -8.13
CA VAL A 19 17.83 -24.32 -7.38
C VAL A 19 17.06 -23.04 -7.77
N GLY A 20 16.48 -23.00 -8.97
CA GLY A 20 15.68 -21.84 -9.44
C GLY A 20 14.26 -21.77 -8.87
N VAL A 21 13.73 -22.86 -8.30
CA VAL A 21 12.34 -22.90 -7.78
C VAL A 21 12.26 -22.51 -6.29
N PHE A 22 13.39 -22.45 -5.57
CA PHE A 22 13.42 -22.11 -4.14
C PHE A 22 13.62 -20.62 -3.82
N ALA A 23 13.73 -19.73 -4.83
CA ALA A 23 13.96 -18.30 -4.62
C ALA A 23 12.72 -17.42 -4.79
N PHE A 24 11.52 -17.99 -4.99
CA PHE A 24 10.24 -17.27 -4.99
C PHE A 24 9.39 -17.61 -3.75
N ASN A 25 10.03 -17.72 -2.58
CA ASN A 25 9.31 -17.38 -1.37
C ASN A 25 9.30 -15.85 -1.32
N SER A 26 8.26 -15.23 -1.87
CA SER A 26 7.89 -13.90 -1.44
C SER A 26 7.73 -14.02 0.08
N LEU A 27 8.69 -13.48 0.82
CA LEU A 27 8.47 -13.14 2.22
C LEU A 27 7.29 -12.17 2.20
N SER A 28 6.07 -12.70 2.30
CA SER A 28 4.94 -11.90 2.75
C SER A 28 5.40 -11.36 4.10
N GLN A 29 5.77 -10.09 4.15
CA GLN A 29 6.27 -9.49 5.39
C GLN A 29 5.12 -9.58 6.38
N GLU A 30 5.30 -10.44 7.37
CA GLU A 30 4.28 -10.72 8.37
C GLU A 30 3.96 -9.43 9.11
N ILE A 31 2.70 -9.02 9.05
CA ILE A 31 2.21 -7.86 9.80
C ILE A 31 2.33 -8.15 11.30
N ASP A 32 2.78 -7.16 12.08
CA ASP A 32 2.80 -7.24 13.53
C ASP A 32 1.42 -7.71 14.06
N PRO A 33 1.34 -8.80 14.85
CA PRO A 33 0.06 -9.39 15.28
C PRO A 33 -0.83 -8.43 16.09
N ASP A 34 -0.23 -7.55 16.91
CA ASP A 34 -0.98 -6.55 17.68
C ASP A 34 -1.50 -5.44 16.77
N TYR A 35 -0.69 -5.04 15.77
CA TYR A 35 -1.15 -4.10 14.74
C TYR A 35 -2.32 -4.68 13.94
N LYS A 36 -2.20 -5.91 13.48
CA LYS A 36 -3.28 -6.63 12.79
C LYS A 36 -4.55 -6.64 13.61
N LYS A 37 -4.47 -7.05 14.87
CA LYS A 37 -5.62 -7.09 15.78
C LYS A 37 -6.22 -5.70 16.00
N MET A 38 -5.40 -4.66 16.05
CA MET A 38 -5.87 -3.29 16.23
C MET A 38 -6.64 -2.81 15.00
N ILE A 39 -6.11 -2.99 13.79
CA ILE A 39 -6.79 -2.56 12.57
C ILE A 39 -8.05 -3.37 12.28
N GLU A 40 -8.04 -4.69 12.46
CA GLU A 40 -9.21 -5.56 12.25
C GLU A 40 -10.40 -5.22 13.15
N ARG A 41 -10.16 -4.59 14.31
CA ARG A 41 -11.23 -4.08 15.18
C ARG A 41 -11.84 -2.75 14.70
N LYS A 42 -11.16 -2.07 13.78
CA LYS A 42 -11.52 -0.74 13.30
C LYS A 42 -12.17 -0.76 11.92
N TYR A 43 -11.92 -1.82 11.14
CA TYR A 43 -12.40 -1.88 9.77
C TYR A 43 -13.78 -2.51 9.66
N GLU A 44 -14.72 -1.72 9.17
CA GLU A 44 -16.07 -2.16 8.78
C GLU A 44 -16.33 -1.94 7.28
N PHE A 45 -15.33 -1.44 6.55
CA PHE A 45 -15.43 -1.08 5.13
C PHE A 45 -14.59 -2.02 4.25
N PRO A 46 -14.99 -2.28 2.99
CA PRO A 46 -14.21 -3.10 2.07
C PRO A 46 -12.77 -2.65 1.95
N THR A 47 -11.83 -3.58 2.09
CA THR A 47 -10.40 -3.30 2.03
C THR A 47 -9.73 -3.90 0.80
N ILE A 48 -8.56 -3.36 0.46
CA ILE A 48 -7.65 -3.90 -0.54
C ILE A 48 -6.25 -4.06 0.08
N SER A 49 -5.60 -5.18 -0.18
CA SER A 49 -4.26 -5.44 0.38
C SER A 49 -3.18 -4.57 -0.30
N PRO A 50 -2.07 -4.26 0.41
CA PRO A 50 -0.93 -3.59 -0.20
C PRO A 50 -0.36 -4.32 -1.43
N ASP A 51 -0.38 -5.67 -1.45
CA ASP A 51 0.05 -6.46 -2.61
C ASP A 51 -0.77 -6.14 -3.85
N ASN A 52 -2.11 -6.13 -3.71
CA ASN A 52 -3.00 -5.82 -4.81
C ASN A 52 -2.86 -4.37 -5.27
N VAL A 53 -2.66 -3.41 -4.33
CA VAL A 53 -2.43 -2.00 -4.69
C VAL A 53 -1.15 -1.82 -5.47
N SER A 54 -0.05 -2.50 -5.10
CA SER A 54 1.22 -2.43 -5.85
C SER A 54 1.09 -2.87 -7.31
N MET A 55 0.16 -3.76 -7.62
CA MET A 55 -0.06 -4.23 -9.00
C MET A 55 -0.86 -3.25 -9.87
N ILE A 56 -1.48 -2.24 -9.27
CA ILE A 56 -2.42 -1.33 -9.95
C ILE A 56 -2.05 0.15 -9.83
N LEU A 57 -0.86 0.48 -9.28
CA LEU A 57 -0.42 1.87 -9.06
C LEU A 57 -0.43 2.71 -10.35
N ASP A 58 -0.12 2.10 -11.49
CA ASP A 58 -0.07 2.77 -12.80
C ASP A 58 -1.33 2.54 -13.66
N ASP A 59 -2.34 1.83 -13.13
CA ASP A 59 -3.59 1.59 -13.85
C ASP A 59 -4.53 2.79 -13.73
N SER A 60 -4.77 3.47 -14.84
CA SER A 60 -5.64 4.65 -14.91
C SER A 60 -7.10 4.40 -14.53
N ASN A 61 -7.54 3.16 -14.37
CA ASN A 61 -8.88 2.83 -13.87
C ASN A 61 -9.01 3.02 -12.34
N PHE A 62 -7.89 3.15 -11.64
CA PHE A 62 -7.84 3.38 -10.21
C PHE A 62 -7.46 4.82 -9.88
N VAL A 63 -7.97 5.32 -8.77
CA VAL A 63 -7.62 6.63 -8.21
C VAL A 63 -7.27 6.45 -6.75
N PHE A 64 -6.10 6.93 -6.36
CA PHE A 64 -5.62 6.85 -4.99
C PHE A 64 -5.83 8.19 -4.30
N LEU A 65 -6.56 8.21 -3.18
CA LEU A 65 -6.81 9.41 -2.38
C LEU A 65 -6.14 9.27 -1.01
N ASP A 66 -5.16 10.12 -0.76
CA ASP A 66 -4.57 10.28 0.56
C ASP A 66 -5.44 11.19 1.41
N THR A 67 -6.05 10.63 2.43
CA THR A 67 -6.93 11.36 3.35
C THR A 67 -6.22 11.85 4.60
N ARG A 68 -4.88 11.94 4.57
CA ARG A 68 -4.09 12.52 5.66
C ARG A 68 -3.98 14.04 5.48
N GLU A 69 -3.47 14.71 6.50
CA GLU A 69 -3.22 16.13 6.43
C GLU A 69 -2.00 16.46 5.55
N THR A 70 -1.87 17.72 5.17
CA THR A 70 -0.84 18.20 4.23
C THR A 70 0.57 17.82 4.69
N ASP A 71 0.88 18.02 5.98
CA ASP A 71 2.22 17.74 6.52
C ASP A 71 2.54 16.24 6.45
N GLU A 72 1.55 15.36 6.67
CA GLU A 72 1.71 13.91 6.53
C GLU A 72 1.93 13.52 5.06
N TYR A 73 1.18 14.12 4.14
CA TYR A 73 1.29 13.86 2.71
C TYR A 73 2.64 14.32 2.14
N ASN A 74 3.12 15.48 2.55
CA ASN A 74 4.37 16.05 2.06
C ASN A 74 5.60 15.22 2.45
N VAL A 75 5.57 14.57 3.61
CA VAL A 75 6.65 13.64 4.02
C VAL A 75 6.74 12.44 3.09
N SER A 76 5.60 11.85 2.79
CA SER A 76 5.51 10.74 1.82
C SER A 76 4.06 10.38 1.50
N HIS A 77 3.85 9.87 0.29
CA HIS A 77 2.57 9.33 -0.15
C HIS A 77 2.78 8.22 -1.17
N LEU A 78 1.73 7.47 -1.51
CA LEU A 78 1.80 6.48 -2.58
C LEU A 78 2.01 7.18 -3.93
N PRO A 79 2.79 6.61 -4.86
CA PRO A 79 2.89 7.14 -6.22
C PRO A 79 1.52 7.40 -6.85
N ASN A 80 1.39 8.50 -7.56
CA ASN A 80 0.14 8.93 -8.22
C ASN A 80 -1.05 9.25 -7.27
N ALA A 81 -0.84 9.28 -5.95
CA ALA A 81 -1.91 9.61 -5.02
C ALA A 81 -2.24 11.10 -5.05
N ILE A 82 -3.53 11.39 -4.96
CA ILE A 82 -4.04 12.75 -4.85
C ILE A 82 -4.22 13.08 -3.36
N HIS A 83 -3.63 14.18 -2.92
CA HIS A 83 -3.87 14.68 -1.57
C HIS A 83 -5.32 15.16 -1.43
N PHE A 84 -6.10 14.43 -0.62
CA PHE A 84 -7.52 14.72 -0.41
C PHE A 84 -7.78 15.43 0.91
N GLY A 85 -7.07 15.08 1.99
CA GLY A 85 -7.25 15.64 3.33
C GLY A 85 -8.39 14.98 4.11
N TYR A 86 -8.46 15.25 5.43
CA TYR A 86 -9.46 14.71 6.31
C TYR A 86 -10.27 15.80 7.05
N ASP A 87 -9.61 16.77 7.69
CA ASP A 87 -10.31 17.85 8.42
C ASP A 87 -10.99 18.82 7.46
N GLU A 88 -10.35 19.11 6.31
CA GLU A 88 -10.91 19.91 5.22
C GLU A 88 -10.79 19.14 3.88
N PRO A 89 -11.64 18.14 3.63
CA PRO A 89 -11.53 17.29 2.45
C PRO A 89 -11.76 18.10 1.16
N LYS A 90 -10.90 17.87 0.17
CA LYS A 90 -10.92 18.55 -1.13
C LYS A 90 -12.01 17.98 -2.05
N TRP A 91 -13.28 18.07 -1.67
CA TRP A 91 -14.40 17.47 -2.39
C TRP A 91 -14.48 17.85 -3.87
N LYS A 92 -14.08 19.06 -4.25
CA LYS A 92 -14.05 19.47 -5.66
C LYS A 92 -13.14 18.59 -6.52
N THR A 93 -12.16 17.92 -5.95
CA THR A 93 -11.26 17.02 -6.66
C THR A 93 -12.02 15.85 -7.28
N ILE A 94 -13.04 15.32 -6.60
CA ILE A 94 -13.80 14.18 -7.10
C ILE A 94 -14.79 14.52 -8.21
N ASP A 95 -15.09 15.80 -8.43
CA ASP A 95 -16.02 16.23 -9.49
C ASP A 95 -15.51 15.88 -10.90
N THR A 96 -14.19 15.74 -11.03
CA THR A 96 -13.52 15.37 -12.29
C THR A 96 -13.29 13.86 -12.42
N ILE A 97 -13.54 13.08 -11.38
CA ILE A 97 -13.32 11.63 -11.37
C ILE A 97 -14.58 10.93 -11.90
N SER A 98 -14.42 10.10 -12.92
CA SER A 98 -15.52 9.31 -13.45
C SER A 98 -16.04 8.32 -12.41
N LYS A 99 -17.37 8.18 -12.27
CA LYS A 99 -18.02 7.32 -11.28
C LYS A 99 -17.78 5.82 -11.48
N ASN A 100 -17.32 5.42 -12.65
CA ASN A 100 -16.96 4.02 -12.96
C ASN A 100 -15.51 3.65 -12.59
N LYS A 101 -14.73 4.58 -12.04
CA LYS A 101 -13.39 4.28 -11.53
C LYS A 101 -13.47 3.68 -10.13
N THR A 102 -12.51 2.79 -9.83
CA THR A 102 -12.30 2.31 -8.47
C THR A 102 -11.51 3.35 -7.68
N ILE A 103 -12.02 3.76 -6.53
CA ILE A 103 -11.33 4.68 -5.62
C ILE A 103 -10.66 3.87 -4.51
N ILE A 104 -9.36 4.08 -4.34
CA ILE A 104 -8.61 3.54 -3.21
C ILE A 104 -8.30 4.70 -2.26
N VAL A 105 -8.87 4.66 -1.07
CA VAL A 105 -8.59 5.65 -0.03
C VAL A 105 -7.60 5.08 0.98
N TYR A 106 -6.78 5.94 1.57
CA TYR A 106 -5.92 5.55 2.68
C TYR A 106 -5.61 6.72 3.61
N CYS A 107 -5.27 6.39 4.84
CA CYS A 107 -4.63 7.30 5.80
C CYS A 107 -3.47 6.59 6.48
N SER A 108 -3.07 7.00 7.68
CA SER A 108 -1.97 6.37 8.44
C SER A 108 -2.25 4.89 8.72
N ILE A 109 -3.46 4.56 9.23
CA ILE A 109 -3.87 3.20 9.62
C ILE A 109 -5.24 2.77 9.08
N GLY A 110 -5.91 3.56 8.23
CA GLY A 110 -7.19 3.23 7.60
C GLY A 110 -8.47 3.71 8.32
N VAL A 111 -8.39 4.37 9.47
CA VAL A 111 -9.58 4.81 10.23
C VAL A 111 -10.20 6.08 9.64
N ARG A 112 -9.41 7.14 9.40
CA ARG A 112 -9.89 8.39 8.77
C ARG A 112 -10.39 8.12 7.35
N SER A 113 -9.65 7.31 6.59
CA SER A 113 -10.01 6.97 5.21
C SER A 113 -11.29 6.14 5.11
N GLN A 114 -11.66 5.34 6.10
CA GLN A 114 -12.95 4.67 6.12
C GLN A 114 -14.12 5.67 6.12
N ASN A 115 -14.07 6.71 6.95
CA ASN A 115 -15.11 7.73 6.97
C ASN A 115 -15.25 8.43 5.60
N ILE A 116 -14.13 8.76 4.97
CA ILE A 116 -14.13 9.36 3.61
C ILE A 116 -14.69 8.36 2.59
N ALA A 117 -14.38 7.06 2.73
CA ALA A 117 -14.93 6.03 1.85
C ALA A 117 -16.46 5.94 1.91
N GLU A 118 -17.04 6.04 3.11
CA GLU A 118 -18.49 6.06 3.32
C GLU A 118 -19.12 7.28 2.63
N GLU A 119 -18.54 8.47 2.82
CA GLU A 119 -19.01 9.69 2.16
C GLU A 119 -18.87 9.64 0.62
N LEU A 120 -17.80 9.02 0.09
CA LEU A 120 -17.64 8.81 -1.36
C LEU A 120 -18.74 7.92 -1.92
N LYS A 121 -19.15 6.87 -1.20
CA LYS A 121 -20.29 6.02 -1.59
C LYS A 121 -21.60 6.79 -1.60
N GLU A 122 -21.85 7.62 -0.61
CA GLU A 122 -23.03 8.52 -0.58
C GLU A 122 -23.04 9.49 -1.75
N LYS A 123 -21.85 9.89 -2.24
CA LYS A 123 -21.69 10.74 -3.43
C LYS A 123 -21.74 9.96 -4.75
N GLY A 124 -22.06 8.66 -4.73
CA GLY A 124 -22.31 7.82 -5.91
C GLY A 124 -21.06 7.21 -6.54
N PHE A 125 -20.00 6.97 -5.76
CA PHE A 125 -18.90 6.10 -6.18
C PHE A 125 -19.18 4.68 -5.69
N ASP A 126 -19.48 3.74 -6.60
CA ASP A 126 -19.89 2.39 -6.24
C ASP A 126 -18.73 1.50 -5.79
N ASP A 127 -17.53 1.66 -6.37
CA ASP A 127 -16.34 0.87 -6.05
C ASP A 127 -15.31 1.70 -5.29
N VAL A 128 -15.43 1.72 -3.97
CA VAL A 128 -14.49 2.37 -3.05
C VAL A 128 -13.90 1.32 -2.13
N LYS A 129 -12.58 1.31 -1.96
CA LYS A 129 -11.87 0.39 -1.07
C LYS A 129 -10.88 1.15 -0.19
N ASN A 130 -10.67 0.66 1.01
CA ASN A 130 -9.72 1.21 1.97
C ASN A 130 -8.42 0.38 1.92
N LEU A 131 -7.26 1.03 1.82
CA LEU A 131 -5.96 0.34 1.87
C LEU A 131 -5.78 -0.31 3.26
N TYR A 132 -5.70 -1.63 3.29
CA TYR A 132 -5.52 -2.38 4.52
C TYR A 132 -4.21 -2.01 5.23
N GLY A 133 -4.29 -1.59 6.49
CA GLY A 133 -3.15 -1.13 7.27
C GLY A 133 -2.67 0.28 6.92
N GLY A 134 -3.29 0.96 5.95
CA GLY A 134 -2.89 2.30 5.54
C GLY A 134 -1.44 2.42 5.12
N ILE A 135 -0.92 3.65 5.09
CA ILE A 135 0.47 3.89 4.67
C ILE A 135 1.49 3.33 5.68
N PHE A 136 1.13 3.09 6.94
CA PHE A 136 2.06 2.51 7.91
C PHE A 136 2.44 1.07 7.52
N LEU A 137 1.46 0.23 7.17
CA LEU A 137 1.77 -1.11 6.69
C LEU A 137 2.47 -1.08 5.33
N TRP A 138 2.09 -0.16 4.45
CA TRP A 138 2.74 0.05 3.15
C TRP A 138 4.22 0.35 3.31
N ALA A 139 4.57 1.31 4.16
CA ALA A 139 5.94 1.71 4.47
C ALA A 139 6.75 0.59 5.12
N ASP A 140 6.16 -0.12 6.10
CA ASP A 140 6.80 -1.25 6.77
C ASP A 140 7.08 -2.44 5.84
N GLN A 141 6.34 -2.54 4.75
CA GLN A 141 6.61 -3.50 3.68
C GLN A 141 7.62 -2.98 2.65
N SER A 142 8.29 -1.85 2.93
CA SER A 142 9.29 -1.23 2.06
C SER A 142 8.79 -1.03 0.63
N ARG A 143 7.52 -0.63 0.49
CA ARG A 143 6.92 -0.32 -0.79
C ARG A 143 7.23 1.11 -1.19
N GLU A 144 7.20 1.35 -2.48
CA GLU A 144 7.51 2.65 -3.07
C GLU A 144 6.62 3.75 -2.48
N MET A 145 7.25 4.83 -2.02
CA MET A 145 6.64 6.09 -1.61
C MET A 145 7.43 7.24 -2.19
N VAL A 146 6.75 8.33 -2.42
CA VAL A 146 7.35 9.57 -2.90
C VAL A 146 7.02 10.74 -1.96
N ASP A 147 7.91 11.74 -1.91
CA ASP A 147 7.69 13.00 -1.21
C ASP A 147 6.89 14.01 -2.07
N ASP A 148 6.71 15.24 -1.59
CA ASP A 148 5.97 16.31 -2.27
C ASP A 148 6.66 16.81 -3.56
N GLU A 149 7.96 16.51 -3.73
CA GLU A 149 8.72 16.76 -4.96
C GLU A 149 8.71 15.54 -5.92
N ASN A 150 8.01 14.46 -5.58
CA ASN A 150 7.99 13.16 -6.28
C ASN A 150 9.36 12.44 -6.29
N ASN A 151 10.22 12.69 -5.31
CA ASN A 151 11.41 11.88 -5.10
C ASN A 151 11.07 10.65 -4.25
N GLU A 152 11.71 9.51 -4.55
CA GLU A 152 11.57 8.31 -3.72
C GLU A 152 12.02 8.58 -2.27
N THR A 153 11.23 8.12 -1.31
CA THR A 153 11.50 8.28 0.11
C THR A 153 11.16 7.02 0.92
N SER A 154 11.92 6.77 1.98
CA SER A 154 11.63 5.73 2.98
C SER A 154 11.04 6.29 4.27
N LYS A 155 10.83 7.60 4.34
CA LYS A 155 10.27 8.26 5.52
C LYS A 155 8.75 8.19 5.50
N VAL A 156 8.14 8.11 6.68
CA VAL A 156 6.69 8.23 6.84
C VAL A 156 6.36 9.10 8.04
N HIS A 157 5.41 10.02 7.89
CA HIS A 157 4.94 10.81 9.02
C HIS A 157 4.10 9.96 9.97
N GLY A 158 4.53 9.85 11.21
CA GLY A 158 3.93 8.95 12.22
C GLY A 158 2.63 9.48 12.85
N TYR A 159 2.07 10.62 12.36
CA TYR A 159 0.96 11.36 12.94
C TYR A 159 1.30 11.90 14.34
N ASN A 160 1.57 11.02 15.32
CA ASN A 160 2.16 11.31 16.61
C ASN A 160 2.86 10.06 17.15
N LYS A 161 3.61 10.20 18.26
CA LYS A 161 4.39 9.10 18.86
C LYS A 161 3.54 7.90 19.28
N PHE A 162 2.27 8.12 19.63
CA PHE A 162 1.38 7.02 20.01
C PHE A 162 0.99 6.15 18.81
N TRP A 163 0.70 6.73 17.66
CA TRP A 163 0.36 6.00 16.45
C TRP A 163 1.58 5.54 15.67
N GLY A 164 2.62 6.38 15.58
CA GLY A 164 3.87 6.04 14.89
C GLY A 164 4.59 4.82 15.45
N ARG A 165 4.29 4.39 16.68
CA ARG A 165 4.83 3.13 17.25
C ARG A 165 4.48 1.87 16.45
N TRP A 166 3.46 1.95 15.61
CA TRP A 166 3.07 0.86 14.73
C TRP A 166 3.93 0.72 13.49
N VAL A 167 4.68 1.75 13.13
CA VAL A 167 5.74 1.69 12.11
C VAL A 167 6.97 1.04 12.76
N LYS A 168 7.46 -0.06 12.19
CA LYS A 168 8.54 -0.87 12.75
C LYS A 168 9.82 -0.83 11.93
N LYS A 169 9.72 -0.62 10.62
CA LYS A 169 10.85 -0.72 9.69
C LYS A 169 11.14 0.58 8.96
N ALA A 170 10.11 1.33 8.59
CA ALA A 170 10.29 2.62 7.94
C ALA A 170 10.81 3.69 8.91
N GLU A 171 11.49 4.69 8.39
CA GLU A 171 11.90 5.86 9.17
C GLU A 171 10.68 6.72 9.49
N THR A 172 10.38 6.88 10.78
CA THR A 172 9.22 7.67 11.24
C THR A 172 9.65 9.10 11.59
N VAL A 173 8.97 10.09 11.01
CA VAL A 173 9.16 11.52 11.30
C VAL A 173 7.87 12.17 11.81
N TYR A 174 7.95 13.37 12.41
CA TYR A 174 6.82 14.03 13.08
C TYR A 174 6.79 15.55 12.82
N GLU A 175 7.64 16.02 11.91
CA GLU A 175 7.76 17.42 11.51
C GLU A 175 7.78 17.53 9.99
#